data_8cd01c118b0d74d68b826706a8f1422e
#
_entry.id   8cd01c118b0d74d68b826706a8f1422e
#
_cell.length_a   1.000
_cell.length_b   1.000
_cell.length_c   1.000
_cell.angle_alpha   90.00
_cell.angle_beta   90.00
_cell.angle_gamma   90.00
#
_symmetry.space_group_name_H-M   'P 1'
#
loop_
_entity.id
_entity.type
_entity.pdbx_description
1 polymer ?
#
loop_
_entity_poly.entity_id
_entity_poly.type
_entity_poly.pdbx_seq_one_letter_code
_entity_poly.pdbx_strand_id
1 'polypeptide(L)'
;AARDYDFPKEFELKTVRVKNQMDVGSCVAHSLSSILEYYNNKQNGNPAEMSVGYIYGNRSTSEYGGEGMIMRDALEAVRTCGDVYKEDFCSGITDNVEVPIVTYLYEMQKDMLHDMSYPHRISQYCRVESANAIKASLYAGNPVLMAMMWYDDMEVIDGVLTTSYIGEAGGHCMFIYG
;
A
#
# COMPACT_ATOMS: atom_id res chain seq x y z
N ALA A 1 -15.64 23.58 9.49
CA ALA A 1 -15.90 24.10 8.15
C ALA A 1 -14.67 23.79 7.30
N ALA A 2 -14.81 22.99 6.25
CA ALA A 2 -13.75 22.77 5.28
C ALA A 2 -13.42 24.13 4.65
N ARG A 3 -12.17 24.56 4.76
CA ARG A 3 -11.72 25.72 4.00
C ARG A 3 -11.78 25.34 2.51
N ASP A 4 -12.40 26.17 1.67
CA ASP A 4 -12.25 26.07 0.24
C ASP A 4 -10.78 26.37 -0.08
N TYR A 5 -10.01 25.32 -0.31
CA TYR A 5 -8.65 25.46 -0.81
C TYR A 5 -8.74 25.55 -2.35
N ASP A 6 -8.11 26.57 -2.89
CA ASP A 6 -7.85 26.66 -4.32
C ASP A 6 -6.67 25.74 -4.64
N PHE A 7 -6.99 24.46 -4.93
CA PHE A 7 -5.96 23.47 -5.26
C PHE A 7 -5.48 23.69 -6.70
N PRO A 8 -4.20 23.46 -6.98
CA PRO A 8 -3.69 23.48 -8.34
C PRO A 8 -4.44 22.45 -9.20
N LYS A 9 -4.52 22.70 -10.51
CA LYS A 9 -5.19 21.77 -11.44
C LYS A 9 -4.49 20.42 -11.55
N GLU A 10 -3.17 20.43 -11.38
CA GLU A 10 -2.31 19.27 -11.41
C GLU A 10 -1.38 19.31 -10.19
N PHE A 11 -1.25 18.21 -9.53
CA PHE A 11 -0.36 18.04 -8.40
C PHE A 11 0.03 16.56 -8.28
N GLU A 12 1.30 16.29 -8.08
CA GLU A 12 1.83 14.94 -7.93
C GLU A 12 2.91 14.90 -6.85
N LEU A 13 2.84 13.89 -5.97
CA LEU A 13 3.91 13.57 -5.04
C LEU A 13 5.00 12.80 -5.78
N LYS A 14 6.25 13.13 -5.50
CA LYS A 14 7.38 12.43 -6.08
C LYS A 14 7.51 11.05 -5.45
N THR A 15 6.98 10.05 -6.14
CA THR A 15 7.03 8.63 -5.73
C THR A 15 8.30 7.94 -6.19
N VAL A 16 8.56 6.73 -5.68
CA VAL A 16 9.76 5.98 -6.00
C VAL A 16 9.54 5.17 -7.28
N ARG A 17 8.53 4.29 -7.29
CA ARG A 17 8.21 3.43 -8.44
C ARG A 17 6.78 2.88 -8.35
N VAL A 18 6.25 2.44 -9.48
CA VAL A 18 5.02 1.65 -9.55
C VAL A 18 5.39 0.16 -9.41
N LYS A 19 4.69 -0.54 -8.53
CA LYS A 19 4.85 -1.97 -8.30
C LYS A 19 3.78 -2.76 -9.07
N ASN A 20 4.07 -4.03 -9.37
CA ASN A 20 3.13 -4.93 -9.99
C ASN A 20 2.92 -6.15 -9.08
N GLN A 21 1.68 -6.38 -8.65
CA GLN A 21 1.31 -7.50 -7.78
C GLN A 21 1.07 -8.82 -8.55
N MET A 22 1.04 -8.77 -9.88
CA MET A 22 0.66 -9.91 -10.74
C MET A 22 -0.67 -10.53 -10.27
N ASP A 23 -0.73 -11.85 -10.17
CA ASP A 23 -1.95 -12.63 -9.85
C ASP A 23 -2.15 -12.87 -8.34
N VAL A 24 -1.35 -12.21 -7.48
CA VAL A 24 -1.44 -12.38 -6.02
C VAL A 24 -2.36 -11.33 -5.40
N GLY A 25 -3.26 -11.74 -4.52
CA GLY A 25 -4.21 -10.85 -3.80
C GLY A 25 -3.55 -9.91 -2.77
N SER A 26 -2.44 -9.27 -3.14
CA SER A 26 -1.57 -8.48 -2.25
C SER A 26 -1.62 -6.97 -2.50
N CYS A 27 -2.69 -6.46 -3.12
CA CYS A 27 -2.83 -5.04 -3.49
C CYS A 27 -2.65 -4.08 -2.29
N VAL A 28 -3.17 -4.44 -1.12
CA VAL A 28 -3.02 -3.63 0.10
C VAL A 28 -1.55 -3.55 0.53
N ALA A 29 -0.84 -4.69 0.54
CA ALA A 29 0.57 -4.74 0.91
C ALA A 29 1.44 -3.96 -0.09
N HIS A 30 1.17 -4.07 -1.40
CA HIS A 30 1.86 -3.30 -2.44
C HIS A 30 1.67 -1.80 -2.27
N SER A 31 0.44 -1.37 -2.02
CA SER A 31 0.12 0.04 -1.83
C SER A 31 0.75 0.60 -0.55
N LEU A 32 0.70 -0.14 0.56
CA LEU A 32 1.32 0.26 1.83
C LEU A 32 2.86 0.32 1.72
N SER A 33 3.47 -0.69 1.13
CA SER A 33 4.92 -0.70 0.90
C SER A 33 5.35 0.52 0.07
N SER A 34 4.60 0.90 -0.97
CA SER A 34 4.88 2.11 -1.76
C SER A 34 4.74 3.40 -0.96
N ILE A 35 3.76 3.48 -0.05
CA ILE A 35 3.61 4.62 0.87
C ILE A 35 4.80 4.71 1.84
N LEU A 36 5.26 3.59 2.37
CA LEU A 36 6.42 3.54 3.25
C LEU A 36 7.71 3.94 2.53
N GLU A 37 7.89 3.47 1.28
CA GLU A 37 9.01 3.90 0.43
C GLU A 37 9.00 5.42 0.20
N TYR A 38 7.83 5.98 -0.07
CA TYR A 38 7.68 7.42 -0.21
C TYR A 38 8.14 8.17 1.04
N TYR A 39 7.67 7.76 2.22
CA TYR A 39 8.05 8.42 3.47
C TYR A 39 9.53 8.18 3.82
N ASN A 40 10.04 6.97 3.62
CA ASN A 40 11.45 6.66 3.85
C ASN A 40 12.35 7.51 2.95
N ASN A 41 12.02 7.62 1.66
CA ASN A 41 12.75 8.48 0.73
C ASN A 41 12.67 9.97 1.12
N LYS A 42 11.49 10.43 1.51
CA LYS A 42 11.27 11.82 1.94
C LYS A 42 12.08 12.18 3.19
N GLN A 43 12.22 11.24 4.13
CA GLN A 43 12.92 11.45 5.40
C GLN A 43 14.43 11.27 5.28
N ASN A 44 14.86 10.26 4.54
CA ASN A 44 16.25 9.80 4.51
C ASN A 44 16.99 10.13 3.20
N GLY A 45 16.25 10.56 2.18
CA GLY A 45 16.83 10.86 0.86
C GLY A 45 17.35 9.62 0.11
N ASN A 46 17.06 8.42 0.60
CA ASN A 46 17.50 7.16 0.02
C ASN A 46 16.30 6.37 -0.52
N PRO A 47 16.21 6.13 -1.84
CA PRO A 47 15.13 5.38 -2.46
C PRO A 47 15.31 3.87 -2.23
N ALA A 48 15.14 3.39 -1.01
CA ALA A 48 15.17 1.98 -0.68
C ALA A 48 13.80 1.34 -0.85
N GLU A 49 13.76 0.11 -1.33
CA GLU A 49 12.54 -0.66 -1.48
C GLU A 49 12.10 -1.27 -0.14
N MET A 50 10.82 -1.10 0.20
CA MET A 50 10.20 -1.71 1.36
C MET A 50 9.59 -3.06 1.00
N SER A 51 9.48 -3.95 1.97
CA SER A 51 9.09 -5.34 1.74
C SER A 51 7.59 -5.54 1.64
N VAL A 52 7.07 -5.77 0.45
CA VAL A 52 5.69 -6.22 0.25
C VAL A 52 5.45 -7.55 0.96
N GLY A 53 6.42 -8.47 0.89
CA GLY A 53 6.32 -9.79 1.50
C GLY A 53 6.19 -9.76 3.01
N TYR A 54 6.91 -8.86 3.70
CA TYR A 54 6.82 -8.72 5.15
C TYR A 54 5.44 -8.23 5.59
N ILE A 55 4.91 -7.18 4.93
CA ILE A 55 3.55 -6.68 5.18
C ILE A 55 2.52 -7.79 4.91
N TYR A 56 2.61 -8.46 3.76
CA TYR A 56 1.66 -9.48 3.35
C TYR A 56 1.74 -10.73 4.22
N GLY A 57 2.91 -11.12 4.68
CA GLY A 57 3.13 -12.23 5.59
C GLY A 57 2.48 -12.02 6.96
N ASN A 58 2.38 -10.78 7.41
CA ASN A 58 1.77 -10.40 8.70
C ASN A 58 0.23 -10.34 8.67
N ARG A 59 -0.42 -10.68 7.56
CA ARG A 59 -1.88 -10.62 7.47
C ARG A 59 -2.58 -11.72 8.23
N SER A 60 -3.85 -11.48 8.59
CA SER A 60 -4.75 -12.55 9.01
C SER A 60 -5.04 -13.48 7.84
N THR A 61 -4.86 -14.79 8.03
CA THR A 61 -5.20 -15.83 7.04
C THR A 61 -6.62 -16.35 7.18
N SER A 62 -7.38 -15.84 8.15
CA SER A 62 -8.80 -16.23 8.35
C SER A 62 -9.76 -15.49 7.42
N GLU A 63 -9.31 -14.40 6.81
CA GLU A 63 -10.08 -13.57 5.91
C GLU A 63 -9.82 -13.94 4.44
N TYR A 64 -10.80 -13.72 3.58
CA TYR A 64 -10.68 -13.88 2.11
C TYR A 64 -10.08 -15.24 1.65
N GLY A 65 -10.33 -16.31 2.40
CA GLY A 65 -9.75 -17.62 2.08
C GLY A 65 -8.23 -17.72 2.25
N GLY A 66 -7.64 -16.79 2.99
CA GLY A 66 -6.19 -16.69 3.22
C GLY A 66 -5.45 -15.78 2.24
N GLU A 67 -6.16 -15.22 1.26
CA GLU A 67 -5.64 -14.21 0.35
C GLU A 67 -6.24 -12.83 0.65
N GLY A 68 -5.61 -11.78 0.13
CA GLY A 68 -6.07 -10.42 0.40
C GLY A 68 -5.77 -9.93 1.81
N MET A 69 -6.16 -8.69 2.08
CA MET A 69 -5.96 -8.02 3.38
C MET A 69 -7.09 -7.03 3.65
N ILE A 70 -7.50 -6.93 4.91
CA ILE A 70 -8.33 -5.82 5.36
C ILE A 70 -7.44 -4.59 5.54
N MET A 71 -7.75 -3.52 4.81
CA MET A 71 -6.91 -2.31 4.77
C MET A 71 -6.65 -1.69 6.15
N ARG A 72 -7.66 -1.70 7.03
CA ARG A 72 -7.51 -1.18 8.41
C ARG A 72 -6.55 -2.03 9.23
N ASP A 73 -6.64 -3.35 9.12
CA ASP A 73 -5.79 -4.27 9.88
C ASP A 73 -4.34 -4.19 9.39
N ALA A 74 -4.15 -4.04 8.08
CA ALA A 74 -2.85 -3.82 7.48
C ALA A 74 -2.21 -2.49 7.94
N LEU A 75 -2.98 -1.40 8.00
CA LEU A 75 -2.52 -0.11 8.54
C LEU A 75 -2.13 -0.24 10.03
N GLU A 76 -2.92 -0.96 10.81
CA GLU A 76 -2.62 -1.19 12.23
C GLU A 76 -1.39 -2.08 12.40
N ALA A 77 -1.22 -3.11 11.57
CA ALA A 77 -0.02 -3.95 11.58
C ALA A 77 1.25 -3.13 11.28
N VAL A 78 1.23 -2.28 10.26
CA VAL A 78 2.35 -1.40 9.94
C VAL A 78 2.56 -0.32 11.01
N ARG A 79 1.51 0.13 11.69
CA ARG A 79 1.62 1.07 12.81
C ARG A 79 2.28 0.42 14.04
N THR A 80 2.04 -0.84 14.29
CA THR A 80 2.54 -1.56 15.47
C THR A 80 3.87 -2.26 15.23
N CYS A 81 4.00 -2.96 14.11
CA CYS A 81 5.15 -3.79 13.79
C CYS A 81 6.12 -3.09 12.81
N GLY A 82 5.63 -2.18 11.97
CA GLY A 82 6.45 -1.57 10.93
C GLY A 82 6.59 -2.45 9.68
N ASP A 83 7.67 -2.20 8.95
CA ASP A 83 8.08 -2.95 7.77
C ASP A 83 9.61 -3.01 7.72
N VAL A 84 10.17 -3.86 6.88
CA VAL A 84 11.62 -3.97 6.65
C VAL A 84 11.96 -3.62 5.22
N TYR A 85 13.23 -3.40 4.94
CA TYR A 85 13.67 -3.32 3.55
C TYR A 85 13.49 -4.68 2.85
N LYS A 86 13.20 -4.61 1.56
CA LYS A 86 12.98 -5.80 0.73
C LYS A 86 14.15 -6.79 0.77
N GLU A 87 15.37 -6.28 0.86
CA GLU A 87 16.59 -7.09 0.94
C GLU A 87 16.75 -7.84 2.26
N ASP A 88 16.10 -7.37 3.32
CA ASP A 88 16.20 -7.97 4.66
C ASP A 88 15.19 -9.10 4.88
N PHE A 89 14.07 -9.09 4.16
CA PHE A 89 13.06 -10.14 4.27
C PHE A 89 13.18 -11.12 3.13
N CYS A 90 13.76 -12.28 3.43
CA CYS A 90 13.86 -13.40 2.52
C CYS A 90 14.50 -13.05 1.17
N SER A 91 15.82 -12.99 1.13
CA SER A 91 16.56 -12.74 -0.11
C SER A 91 16.06 -13.65 -1.25
N GLY A 92 15.61 -13.05 -2.35
CA GLY A 92 15.09 -13.75 -3.53
C GLY A 92 13.56 -13.79 -3.64
N ILE A 93 12.81 -13.31 -2.66
CA ILE A 93 11.37 -13.11 -2.82
C ILE A 93 11.16 -11.81 -3.57
N THR A 94 10.58 -11.94 -4.76
CA THR A 94 10.10 -10.81 -5.57
C THR A 94 8.80 -10.26 -4.99
N ASP A 95 8.27 -9.21 -5.57
CA ASP A 95 6.96 -8.65 -5.19
C ASP A 95 5.81 -9.67 -5.36
N ASN A 96 6.06 -10.79 -6.06
CA ASN A 96 5.13 -11.90 -6.33
C ASN A 96 5.50 -13.13 -5.52
N VAL A 97 5.12 -13.15 -4.27
CA VAL A 97 5.37 -14.30 -3.39
C VAL A 97 4.14 -15.17 -3.34
N GLU A 98 4.30 -16.47 -3.51
CA GLU A 98 3.20 -17.41 -3.26
C GLU A 98 2.73 -17.30 -1.81
N VAL A 99 1.43 -17.18 -1.63
CA VAL A 99 0.76 -16.89 -0.35
C VAL A 99 1.19 -17.82 0.80
N PRO A 100 1.23 -19.15 0.65
CA PRO A 100 1.63 -20.03 1.72
C PRO A 100 3.08 -19.84 2.14
N ILE A 101 3.97 -19.57 1.19
CA ILE A 101 5.40 -19.41 1.44
C ILE A 101 5.66 -18.14 2.22
N VAL A 102 5.06 -17.01 1.83
CA VAL A 102 5.31 -15.74 2.51
C VAL A 102 4.84 -15.73 3.97
N THR A 103 3.70 -16.37 4.27
CA THR A 103 3.20 -16.49 5.64
C THR A 103 4.14 -17.32 6.50
N TYR A 104 4.61 -18.46 5.98
CA TYR A 104 5.57 -19.31 6.65
C TYR A 104 6.89 -18.57 6.94
N LEU A 105 7.42 -17.87 5.95
CA LEU A 105 8.67 -17.12 6.08
C LEU A 105 8.56 -15.96 7.06
N TYR A 106 7.42 -15.27 7.07
CA TYR A 106 7.14 -14.23 8.05
C TYR A 106 7.15 -14.80 9.48
N GLU A 107 6.43 -15.88 9.73
CA GLU A 107 6.40 -16.52 11.04
C GLU A 107 7.78 -16.99 11.53
N MET A 108 8.63 -17.43 10.60
CA MET A 108 10.00 -17.84 10.91
C MET A 108 10.94 -16.67 11.24
N GLN A 109 10.70 -15.49 10.70
CA GLN A 109 11.66 -14.38 10.74
C GLN A 109 11.18 -13.16 11.53
N LYS A 110 9.87 -13.04 11.84
CA LYS A 110 9.28 -11.83 12.45
C LYS A 110 9.99 -11.38 13.72
N ASP A 111 10.39 -12.31 14.60
CA ASP A 111 11.04 -11.97 15.86
C ASP A 111 12.48 -11.47 15.63
N MET A 112 13.18 -12.05 14.67
CA MET A 112 14.53 -11.63 14.28
C MET A 112 14.52 -10.25 13.61
N LEU A 113 13.48 -9.95 12.82
CA LEU A 113 13.35 -8.71 12.06
C LEU A 113 12.65 -7.59 12.84
N HIS A 114 12.18 -7.86 14.06
CA HIS A 114 11.41 -6.88 14.84
C HIS A 114 12.17 -5.56 15.04
N ASP A 115 13.44 -5.61 15.43
CA ASP A 115 14.23 -4.40 15.66
C ASP A 115 14.51 -3.63 14.37
N MET A 116 14.53 -4.32 13.23
CA MET A 116 14.71 -3.71 11.92
C MET A 116 13.41 -3.10 11.39
N SER A 117 12.26 -3.71 11.67
CA SER A 117 10.94 -3.25 11.19
C SER A 117 10.42 -2.06 12.00
N TYR A 118 10.71 -2.03 13.29
CA TYR A 118 10.18 -1.04 14.24
C TYR A 118 10.46 0.43 13.88
N PRO A 119 11.63 0.82 13.36
CA PRO A 119 11.88 2.18 12.89
C PRO A 119 11.02 2.62 11.69
N HIS A 120 10.52 1.67 10.90
CA HIS A 120 9.74 1.92 9.69
C HIS A 120 8.21 1.84 9.92
N ARG A 121 7.76 2.22 11.12
CA ARG A 121 6.34 2.29 11.45
C ARG A 121 5.73 3.60 11.00
N ILE A 122 4.44 3.55 10.63
CA ILE A 122 3.65 4.77 10.56
C ILE A 122 3.24 5.20 11.98
N SER A 123 3.29 6.50 12.27
CA SER A 123 2.92 7.02 13.58
C SER A 123 1.40 7.06 13.78
N GLN A 124 0.69 7.42 12.72
CA GLN A 124 -0.77 7.56 12.73
C GLN A 124 -1.33 7.49 11.30
N TYR A 125 -2.60 7.18 11.21
CA TYR A 125 -3.37 7.28 9.97
C TYR A 125 -4.76 7.85 10.30
N CYS A 126 -5.40 8.46 9.32
CA CYS A 126 -6.75 8.97 9.47
C CYS A 126 -7.57 8.66 8.22
N ARG A 127 -8.90 8.58 8.40
CA ARG A 127 -9.82 8.43 7.30
C ARG A 127 -10.05 9.77 6.62
N VAL A 128 -10.05 9.74 5.28
CA VAL A 128 -10.47 10.87 4.43
C VAL A 128 -11.78 10.50 3.73
N GLU A 129 -12.76 11.40 3.69
CA GLU A 129 -14.13 11.09 3.28
C GLU A 129 -14.63 11.92 2.10
N SER A 130 -13.76 12.71 1.49
CA SER A 130 -14.15 13.53 0.34
C SER A 130 -12.99 13.77 -0.61
N ALA A 131 -13.31 14.09 -1.87
CA ALA A 131 -12.30 14.46 -2.85
C ALA A 131 -11.46 15.66 -2.39
N ASN A 132 -12.06 16.65 -1.75
CA ASN A 132 -11.32 17.79 -1.18
C ASN A 132 -10.39 17.37 -0.04
N ALA A 133 -10.79 16.41 0.79
CA ALA A 133 -9.92 15.87 1.83
C ALA A 133 -8.75 15.07 1.26
N ILE A 134 -8.96 14.32 0.17
CA ILE A 134 -7.90 13.63 -0.57
C ILE A 134 -6.91 14.66 -1.15
N LYS A 135 -7.42 15.68 -1.87
CA LYS A 135 -6.57 16.76 -2.41
C LYS A 135 -5.78 17.48 -1.31
N ALA A 136 -6.41 17.79 -0.19
CA ALA A 136 -5.74 18.42 0.95
C ALA A 136 -4.64 17.53 1.54
N SER A 137 -4.87 16.22 1.64
CA SER A 137 -3.87 15.25 2.10
C SER A 137 -2.65 15.23 1.16
N LEU A 138 -2.89 15.12 -0.14
CA LEU A 138 -1.84 15.12 -1.16
C LEU A 138 -1.05 16.43 -1.13
N TYR A 139 -1.73 17.56 -1.09
CA TYR A 139 -1.08 18.88 -1.06
C TYR A 139 -0.27 19.10 0.22
N ALA A 140 -0.67 18.48 1.34
CA ALA A 140 0.12 18.43 2.56
C ALA A 140 1.31 17.44 2.48
N GLY A 141 1.48 16.74 1.37
CA GLY A 141 2.56 15.78 1.14
C GLY A 141 2.29 14.40 1.74
N ASN A 142 1.02 14.01 1.86
CA ASN A 142 0.62 12.72 2.38
C ASN A 142 -0.17 11.93 1.33
N PRO A 143 0.36 10.81 0.82
CA PRO A 143 -0.36 9.93 -0.08
C PRO A 143 -1.58 9.29 0.61
N VAL A 144 -2.56 8.88 -0.17
CA VAL A 144 -3.81 8.32 0.34
C VAL A 144 -3.95 6.87 -0.11
N LEU A 145 -4.18 5.97 0.84
CA LEU A 145 -4.55 4.59 0.57
C LEU A 145 -6.04 4.53 0.25
N MET A 146 -6.40 3.96 -0.90
CA MET A 146 -7.78 3.88 -1.38
C MET A 146 -8.15 2.44 -1.72
N ALA A 147 -9.33 2.00 -1.27
CA ALA A 147 -9.94 0.76 -1.71
C ALA A 147 -11.17 1.06 -2.57
N MET A 148 -11.34 0.33 -3.65
CA MET A 148 -12.48 0.44 -4.55
C MET A 148 -12.86 -0.94 -5.13
N MET A 149 -14.03 -1.03 -5.72
CA MET A 149 -14.37 -2.17 -6.55
C MET A 149 -13.73 -1.99 -7.93
N TRP A 150 -13.00 -3.01 -8.36
CA TRP A 150 -12.44 -3.09 -9.69
C TRP A 150 -13.33 -4.01 -10.55
N TYR A 151 -13.79 -3.50 -11.69
CA TYR A 151 -14.62 -4.24 -12.63
C TYR A 151 -13.79 -4.70 -13.84
N ASP A 152 -14.20 -5.81 -14.46
CA ASP A 152 -13.49 -6.37 -15.63
C ASP A 152 -13.41 -5.43 -16.81
N ASP A 153 -14.40 -4.53 -16.94
CA ASP A 153 -14.52 -3.52 -18.01
C ASP A 153 -13.80 -2.19 -17.72
N MET A 154 -13.02 -2.14 -16.64
CA MET A 154 -12.23 -0.95 -16.35
C MET A 154 -11.05 -0.81 -17.29
N GLU A 155 -10.97 0.34 -17.94
CA GLU A 155 -9.92 0.69 -18.89
C GLU A 155 -9.36 2.08 -18.59
N VAL A 156 -8.11 2.30 -18.96
CA VAL A 156 -7.50 3.63 -18.92
C VAL A 156 -7.49 4.20 -20.34
N ILE A 157 -8.34 5.22 -20.57
CA ILE A 157 -8.44 5.93 -21.84
C ILE A 157 -7.95 7.36 -21.64
N ASP A 158 -6.91 7.75 -22.39
CA ASP A 158 -6.29 9.08 -22.28
C ASP A 158 -5.89 9.46 -20.82
N GLY A 159 -5.41 8.49 -20.05
CA GLY A 159 -5.02 8.69 -18.66
C GLY A 159 -6.19 8.72 -17.66
N VAL A 160 -7.42 8.50 -18.10
CA VAL A 160 -8.61 8.48 -17.25
C VAL A 160 -9.12 7.05 -17.12
N LEU A 161 -9.33 6.62 -15.86
CA LEU A 161 -9.97 5.34 -15.58
C LEU A 161 -11.46 5.42 -15.89
N THR A 162 -11.93 4.55 -16.77
CA THR A 162 -13.34 4.48 -17.19
C THR A 162 -13.90 3.10 -16.92
N THR A 163 -15.23 3.03 -16.78
CA THR A 163 -15.96 1.76 -16.59
C THR A 163 -17.43 1.95 -16.90
N SER A 164 -18.07 0.91 -17.41
CA SER A 164 -19.52 0.80 -17.50
C SER A 164 -20.14 -0.04 -16.38
N TYR A 165 -19.32 -0.50 -15.43
CA TYR A 165 -19.72 -1.38 -14.32
C TYR A 165 -20.29 -2.73 -14.79
N ILE A 166 -19.68 -3.27 -15.84
CA ILE A 166 -20.06 -4.55 -16.45
C ILE A 166 -19.01 -5.61 -16.07
N GLY A 167 -19.46 -6.84 -15.90
CA GLY A 167 -18.60 -7.96 -15.56
C GLY A 167 -18.50 -8.25 -14.06
N GLU A 168 -17.56 -9.09 -13.70
CA GLU A 168 -17.27 -9.39 -12.32
C GLU A 168 -16.54 -8.22 -11.64
N ALA A 169 -16.67 -8.11 -10.34
CA ALA A 169 -16.02 -7.06 -9.58
C ALA A 169 -15.26 -7.65 -8.40
N GLY A 170 -14.02 -7.19 -8.21
CA GLY A 170 -13.17 -7.55 -7.07
C GLY A 170 -12.79 -6.34 -6.25
N GLY A 171 -12.54 -6.53 -4.96
CA GLY A 171 -11.94 -5.50 -4.12
C GLY A 171 -10.49 -5.23 -4.56
N HIS A 172 -10.15 -3.97 -4.79
CA HIS A 172 -8.80 -3.57 -5.16
C HIS A 172 -8.33 -2.39 -4.32
N CYS A 173 -7.06 -2.39 -3.97
CA CYS A 173 -6.43 -1.33 -3.18
C CYS A 173 -5.30 -0.69 -3.99
N MET A 174 -5.29 0.63 -3.97
CA MET A 174 -4.26 1.46 -4.62
C MET A 174 -3.84 2.59 -3.69
N PHE A 175 -2.72 3.23 -3.97
CA PHE A 175 -2.40 4.50 -3.34
C PHE A 175 -2.50 5.63 -4.34
N ILE A 176 -3.04 6.75 -3.86
CA ILE A 176 -3.17 7.99 -4.64
C ILE A 176 -1.99 8.88 -4.26
N TYR A 177 -1.28 9.38 -5.25
CA TYR A 177 -0.12 10.25 -5.08
C TYR A 177 -0.18 11.54 -5.93
N GLY A 178 -1.22 11.68 -6.76
CA GLY A 178 -1.45 12.86 -7.60
C GLY A 178 -2.89 12.96 -8.10
#